data_ed7a724865aae91e6663bd95c5294e9a
#
_entry.id   ed7a724865aae91e6663bd95c5294e9a
#
_cell.length_a   1.000
_cell.length_b   1.000
_cell.length_c   1.000
_cell.angle_alpha   90.00
_cell.angle_beta   90.00
_cell.angle_gamma   90.00
#
_symmetry.space_group_name_H-M   'P 1'
#
loop_
_entity.id
_entity.type
_entity.pdbx_description
1 polymer ?
#
loop_
_entity_poly.entity_id
_entity_poly.type
_entity_poly.pdbx_seq_one_letter_code
_entity_poly.pdbx_strand_id
1 'polypeptide(L)'
;MAYAVAFDVELDKLVPRDEPQSPWSLDSAPHITCAATYSDIGGSKLFYSRDSTHLPAKRMSKADAARLVDDLVMHSMRGALIISWGGTAVDFRALHAALEGDQMRQLNVIYLVKNHIDVTISSATDIGMMMGLDAASQGMNLGKKSNNISTAAPRLWSEGKQRIVLEHVKKDAQLTLKVYQAIMSNYPPHLNWKTKSGKDKTWLCNLIFDPYRNIFRLRNVFECLQIPMPPVPFTTPAGMNRDFCVNWIKNQKDELQQLQEVNYTSSVQQNQQTNGNENAASTTM
;
A
#
# COMPACT_ATOMS: atom_id res chain seq x y z
N MET A 1 -19.95 -4.65 3.83
CA MET A 1 -18.50 -4.75 3.61
C MET A 1 -17.80 -3.69 4.45
N ALA A 2 -16.57 -3.97 4.90
CA ALA A 2 -15.78 -2.95 5.59
C ALA A 2 -15.42 -1.81 4.64
N TYR A 3 -15.31 -0.61 5.18
CA TYR A 3 -14.76 0.52 4.45
C TYR A 3 -13.31 0.23 4.07
N ALA A 4 -12.99 0.33 2.80
CA ALA A 4 -11.66 0.05 2.28
C ALA A 4 -11.23 1.13 1.27
N VAL A 5 -9.93 1.39 1.24
CA VAL A 5 -9.29 2.34 0.32
C VAL A 5 -8.10 1.63 -0.32
N ALA A 6 -8.12 1.52 -1.63
CA ALA A 6 -6.96 1.08 -2.38
C ALA A 6 -6.15 2.27 -2.87
N PHE A 7 -4.84 2.08 -3.05
CA PHE A 7 -3.97 3.08 -3.65
C PHE A 7 -2.95 2.45 -4.58
N ASP A 8 -2.39 3.27 -5.47
CA ASP A 8 -1.38 2.90 -6.44
C ASP A 8 -0.51 4.12 -6.77
N VAL A 9 0.76 3.89 -7.13
CA VAL A 9 1.78 4.93 -7.39
C VAL A 9 2.46 4.66 -8.71
N GLU A 10 2.72 5.73 -9.48
CA GLU A 10 3.52 5.67 -10.69
C GLU A 10 4.85 6.40 -10.52
N LEU A 11 5.91 5.84 -11.09
CA LEU A 11 7.29 6.30 -10.91
C LEU A 11 7.86 6.88 -12.21
N ASP A 12 8.92 7.68 -12.10
CA ASP A 12 9.63 8.29 -13.23
C ASP A 12 10.60 7.32 -13.94
N LYS A 13 10.87 6.15 -13.36
CA LYS A 13 11.66 5.06 -13.95
C LYS A 13 11.17 3.71 -13.50
N LEU A 14 11.43 2.67 -14.27
CA LEU A 14 11.13 1.30 -13.89
C LEU A 14 12.09 0.85 -12.78
N VAL A 15 11.56 0.11 -11.81
CA VAL A 15 12.36 -0.56 -10.79
C VAL A 15 12.86 -1.89 -11.35
N PRO A 16 14.18 -2.13 -11.42
CA PRO A 16 14.72 -3.43 -11.80
C PRO A 16 14.23 -4.53 -10.85
N ARG A 17 13.94 -5.71 -11.37
CA ARG A 17 13.43 -6.84 -10.57
C ARG A 17 14.46 -7.42 -9.60
N ASP A 18 15.72 -7.24 -9.91
CA ASP A 18 16.90 -7.70 -9.15
C ASP A 18 17.50 -6.61 -8.26
N GLU A 19 16.84 -5.43 -8.19
CA GLU A 19 17.31 -4.34 -7.35
C GLU A 19 17.28 -4.74 -5.87
N PRO A 20 18.39 -4.52 -5.11
CA PRO A 20 18.43 -4.83 -3.69
C PRO A 20 17.31 -4.15 -2.91
N GLN A 21 16.63 -4.89 -2.06
CA GLN A 21 15.55 -4.37 -1.21
C GLN A 21 16.13 -3.75 0.07
N SER A 22 16.90 -2.70 -0.10
CA SER A 22 17.29 -1.76 0.96
C SER A 22 16.36 -0.55 0.96
N PRO A 23 16.27 0.23 2.01
CA PRO A 23 15.62 1.53 1.95
C PRO A 23 16.24 2.37 0.83
N TRP A 24 15.40 3.07 0.07
CA TRP A 24 15.89 4.03 -0.91
C TRP A 24 16.22 5.35 -0.22
N SER A 25 17.31 5.99 -0.59
CA SER A 25 17.53 7.41 -0.33
C SER A 25 16.83 8.24 -1.39
N LEU A 26 16.60 9.52 -1.12
CA LEU A 26 15.97 10.44 -2.08
C LEU A 26 16.73 10.50 -3.42
N ASP A 27 18.07 10.41 -3.37
CA ASP A 27 18.90 10.49 -4.56
C ASP A 27 18.89 9.20 -5.41
N SER A 28 18.73 8.04 -4.78
CA SER A 28 18.76 6.72 -5.46
C SER A 28 17.38 6.24 -5.86
N ALA A 29 16.32 6.67 -5.18
CA ALA A 29 14.95 6.25 -5.42
C ALA A 29 14.46 6.60 -6.83
N PRO A 30 13.58 5.78 -7.41
CA PRO A 30 12.65 6.26 -8.43
C PRO A 30 11.76 7.34 -7.82
N HIS A 31 11.55 8.45 -8.54
CA HIS A 31 10.70 9.51 -8.04
C HIS A 31 9.24 9.24 -8.40
N ILE A 32 8.36 9.55 -7.48
CA ILE A 32 6.92 9.45 -7.73
C ILE A 32 6.52 10.54 -8.73
N THR A 33 5.79 10.16 -9.75
CA THR A 33 5.19 11.09 -10.73
C THR A 33 3.77 11.46 -10.34
N CYS A 34 2.97 10.44 -10.01
CA CYS A 34 1.61 10.60 -9.53
C CYS A 34 1.18 9.38 -8.71
N ALA A 35 0.07 9.53 -8.01
CA ALA A 35 -0.58 8.45 -7.28
C ALA A 35 -2.11 8.63 -7.32
N ALA A 36 -2.83 7.57 -7.01
CA ALA A 36 -4.27 7.62 -6.82
C ALA A 36 -4.68 6.82 -5.59
N THR A 37 -5.72 7.29 -4.92
CA THR A 37 -6.52 6.48 -4.00
C THR A 37 -7.90 6.25 -4.59
N TYR A 38 -8.53 5.13 -4.23
CA TYR A 38 -9.91 4.82 -4.59
C TYR A 38 -10.64 4.18 -3.42
N SER A 39 -11.85 4.67 -3.17
CA SER A 39 -12.79 4.05 -2.23
C SER A 39 -14.20 4.04 -2.81
N ASP A 40 -15.05 3.10 -2.38
CA ASP A 40 -16.45 3.04 -2.85
C ASP A 40 -17.26 4.25 -2.41
N ILE A 41 -16.92 4.86 -1.28
CA ILE A 41 -17.66 5.99 -0.71
C ILE A 41 -17.18 7.31 -1.32
N GLY A 42 -15.85 7.48 -1.47
CA GLY A 42 -15.23 8.74 -1.88
C GLY A 42 -14.81 8.80 -3.35
N GLY A 43 -14.92 7.67 -4.07
CA GLY A 43 -14.43 7.59 -5.46
C GLY A 43 -12.91 7.67 -5.55
N SER A 44 -12.41 8.20 -6.66
CA SER A 44 -10.96 8.36 -6.92
C SER A 44 -10.47 9.73 -6.51
N LYS A 45 -9.29 9.77 -5.89
CA LYS A 45 -8.53 10.98 -5.61
C LYS A 45 -7.15 10.85 -6.24
N LEU A 46 -6.70 11.88 -6.96
CA LEU A 46 -5.40 11.92 -7.62
C LEU A 46 -4.44 12.81 -6.86
N PHE A 47 -3.19 12.38 -6.79
CA PHE A 47 -2.09 13.10 -6.16
C PHE A 47 -0.97 13.27 -7.19
N TYR A 48 -0.62 14.50 -7.48
CA TYR A 48 0.51 14.90 -8.33
C TYR A 48 0.81 16.36 -8.09
N SER A 49 2.04 16.78 -8.36
CA SER A 49 2.41 18.18 -8.29
C SER A 49 2.11 18.89 -9.62
N ARG A 50 1.90 20.20 -9.53
CA ARG A 50 1.79 21.09 -10.69
C ARG A 50 3.03 21.95 -10.78
N ASP A 51 3.48 22.22 -11.99
CA ASP A 51 4.52 23.20 -12.26
C ASP A 51 3.97 24.64 -12.29
N SER A 52 4.84 25.59 -12.61
CA SER A 52 4.47 27.02 -12.72
C SER A 52 3.45 27.32 -13.82
N THR A 53 3.25 26.40 -14.76
CA THR A 53 2.24 26.49 -15.83
C THR A 53 0.93 25.77 -15.49
N HIS A 54 0.79 25.29 -14.25
CA HIS A 54 -0.34 24.49 -13.77
C HIS A 54 -0.49 23.10 -14.42
N LEU A 55 0.49 22.67 -15.21
CA LEU A 55 0.55 21.31 -15.75
C LEU A 55 1.15 20.35 -14.72
N PRO A 56 0.93 19.02 -14.87
CA PRO A 56 1.59 18.05 -14.01
C PRO A 56 3.11 18.19 -14.07
N ALA A 57 3.75 18.35 -12.91
CA ALA A 57 5.19 18.46 -12.78
C ALA A 57 5.88 17.13 -13.14
N LYS A 58 7.17 17.17 -13.44
CA LYS A 58 7.96 15.97 -13.75
C LYS A 58 7.93 14.95 -12.61
N ARG A 59 7.86 15.43 -11.38
CA ARG A 59 7.90 14.62 -10.15
C ARG A 59 6.95 15.18 -9.12
N MET A 60 6.44 14.33 -8.27
CA MET A 60 5.66 14.72 -7.12
C MET A 60 6.56 15.43 -6.10
N SER A 61 6.13 16.56 -5.58
CA SER A 61 6.82 17.27 -4.52
C SER A 61 6.72 16.51 -3.18
N LYS A 62 7.66 16.77 -2.27
CA LYS A 62 7.58 16.24 -0.91
C LYS A 62 6.26 16.61 -0.22
N ALA A 63 5.76 17.83 -0.45
CA ALA A 63 4.48 18.26 0.10
C ALA A 63 3.29 17.46 -0.43
N ASP A 64 3.29 17.08 -1.71
CA ASP A 64 2.22 16.28 -2.29
C ASP A 64 2.31 14.80 -1.90
N ALA A 65 3.53 14.25 -1.76
CA ALA A 65 3.75 12.94 -1.18
C ALA A 65 3.28 12.89 0.29
N ALA A 66 3.56 13.94 1.06
CA ALA A 66 3.07 14.10 2.43
C ALA A 66 1.53 14.10 2.48
N ARG A 67 0.86 14.83 1.58
CA ARG A 67 -0.61 14.85 1.51
C ARG A 67 -1.20 13.46 1.21
N LEU A 68 -0.55 12.66 0.38
CA LEU A 68 -0.97 11.27 0.13
C LEU A 68 -0.86 10.42 1.40
N VAL A 69 0.29 10.50 2.09
CA VAL A 69 0.48 9.73 3.35
C VAL A 69 -0.51 10.17 4.41
N ASP A 70 -0.72 11.48 4.59
CA ASP A 70 -1.69 12.03 5.55
C ASP A 70 -3.12 11.55 5.22
N ASP A 71 -3.49 11.48 3.93
CA ASP A 71 -4.78 10.96 3.46
C ASP A 71 -4.96 9.47 3.80
N LEU A 72 -3.95 8.64 3.53
CA LEU A 72 -3.98 7.21 3.86
C LEU A 72 -4.04 6.97 5.38
N VAL A 73 -3.27 7.72 6.16
CA VAL A 73 -3.31 7.67 7.64
C VAL A 73 -4.70 8.05 8.14
N MET A 74 -5.28 9.14 7.64
CA MET A 74 -6.61 9.58 8.04
C MET A 74 -7.68 8.52 7.73
N HIS A 75 -7.60 7.85 6.57
CA HIS A 75 -8.48 6.74 6.24
C HIS A 75 -8.28 5.56 7.21
N SER A 76 -7.03 5.19 7.49
CA SER A 76 -6.70 4.12 8.43
C SER A 76 -7.23 4.40 9.84
N MET A 77 -7.04 5.64 10.35
CA MET A 77 -7.56 6.07 11.66
C MET A 77 -9.09 6.06 11.73
N ARG A 78 -9.79 6.25 10.62
CA ARG A 78 -11.26 6.11 10.51
C ARG A 78 -11.72 4.67 10.36
N GLY A 79 -10.82 3.69 10.52
CA GLY A 79 -11.12 2.28 10.45
C GLY A 79 -11.12 1.67 9.05
N ALA A 80 -10.72 2.43 8.01
CA ALA A 80 -10.58 1.87 6.67
C ALA A 80 -9.48 0.80 6.61
N LEU A 81 -9.71 -0.25 5.83
CA LEU A 81 -8.64 -1.13 5.37
C LEU A 81 -7.89 -0.45 4.23
N ILE A 82 -6.59 -0.29 4.35
CA ILE A 82 -5.75 0.17 3.25
C ILE A 82 -5.31 -1.04 2.44
N ILE A 83 -5.53 -1.01 1.13
CA ILE A 83 -5.29 -2.13 0.21
C ILE A 83 -4.28 -1.70 -0.85
N SER A 84 -3.31 -2.57 -1.17
CA SER A 84 -2.43 -2.40 -2.31
C SER A 84 -2.25 -3.69 -3.10
N TRP A 85 -1.65 -3.56 -4.28
CA TRP A 85 -1.24 -4.67 -5.12
C TRP A 85 0.27 -4.63 -5.36
N GLY A 86 1.04 -5.20 -4.43
CA GLY A 86 2.50 -5.16 -4.47
C GLY A 86 3.09 -3.84 -3.97
N GLY A 87 2.29 -3.01 -3.32
CA GLY A 87 2.70 -1.68 -2.84
C GLY A 87 3.78 -1.72 -1.77
N THR A 88 3.91 -2.83 -1.04
CA THR A 88 4.98 -3.01 -0.06
C THR A 88 6.36 -2.90 -0.69
N ALA A 89 6.55 -3.51 -1.86
CA ALA A 89 7.86 -3.57 -2.51
C ALA A 89 8.27 -2.25 -3.18
N VAL A 90 7.30 -1.48 -3.66
CA VAL A 90 7.55 -0.31 -4.53
C VAL A 90 6.92 0.95 -3.97
N ASP A 91 5.60 1.01 -3.85
CA ASP A 91 4.86 2.25 -3.61
C ASP A 91 5.21 2.88 -2.27
N PHE A 92 5.14 2.11 -1.19
CA PHE A 92 5.51 2.60 0.13
C PHE A 92 6.99 2.90 0.27
N ARG A 93 7.84 2.13 -0.40
CA ARG A 93 9.27 2.36 -0.42
C ARG A 93 9.61 3.68 -1.11
N ALA A 94 8.93 4.00 -2.23
CA ALA A 94 9.05 5.28 -2.91
C ALA A 94 8.50 6.44 -2.06
N LEU A 95 7.36 6.25 -1.38
CA LEU A 95 6.80 7.24 -0.46
C LEU A 95 7.75 7.53 0.71
N HIS A 96 8.34 6.48 1.31
CA HIS A 96 9.31 6.64 2.39
C HIS A 96 10.51 7.49 1.94
N ALA A 97 11.09 7.19 0.77
CA ALA A 97 12.20 7.94 0.20
C ALA A 97 11.80 9.40 -0.15
N ALA A 98 10.61 9.61 -0.74
CA ALA A 98 10.13 10.95 -1.09
C ALA A 98 9.93 11.86 0.14
N LEU A 99 9.81 11.28 1.33
CA LEU A 99 9.65 11.97 2.61
C LEU A 99 10.93 12.06 3.42
N GLU A 100 12.10 11.76 2.82
CA GLU A 100 13.38 11.83 3.52
C GLU A 100 13.55 13.16 4.25
N GLY A 101 13.97 13.10 5.54
CA GLY A 101 14.06 14.26 6.44
C GLY A 101 12.72 14.73 7.05
N ASP A 102 11.60 14.05 6.77
CA ASP A 102 10.34 14.20 7.52
C ASP A 102 10.08 12.92 8.32
N GLN A 103 10.75 12.82 9.45
CA GLN A 103 10.77 11.61 10.27
C GLN A 103 9.35 11.15 10.66
N MET A 104 8.46 12.08 11.02
CA MET A 104 7.11 11.72 11.44
C MET A 104 6.34 11.05 10.29
N ARG A 105 6.42 11.59 9.07
CA ARG A 105 5.74 10.97 7.93
C ARG A 105 6.41 9.69 7.44
N GLN A 106 7.73 9.58 7.54
CA GLN A 106 8.43 8.31 7.28
C GLN A 106 7.94 7.21 8.25
N LEU A 107 7.79 7.54 9.54
CA LEU A 107 7.19 6.63 10.53
C LEU A 107 5.74 6.27 10.20
N ASN A 108 4.94 7.22 9.73
CA ASN A 108 3.58 6.96 9.25
C ASN A 108 3.56 6.00 8.05
N VAL A 109 4.52 6.12 7.13
CA VAL A 109 4.67 5.16 6.01
C VAL A 109 4.96 3.76 6.55
N ILE A 110 5.89 3.61 7.50
CA ILE A 110 6.20 2.31 8.13
C ILE A 110 4.97 1.72 8.84
N TYR A 111 4.22 2.55 9.57
CA TYR A 111 2.96 2.15 10.19
C TYR A 111 1.96 1.64 9.14
N LEU A 112 1.75 2.40 8.06
CA LEU A 112 0.84 2.02 6.98
C LEU A 112 1.27 0.71 6.33
N VAL A 113 2.56 0.55 5.99
CA VAL A 113 3.09 -0.69 5.39
C VAL A 113 2.77 -1.91 6.23
N LYS A 114 2.92 -1.83 7.54
CA LYS A 114 2.67 -2.98 8.41
C LYS A 114 1.19 -3.32 8.53
N ASN A 115 0.35 -2.32 8.55
CA ASN A 115 -1.07 -2.46 8.85
C ASN A 115 -1.97 -2.56 7.61
N HIS A 116 -1.44 -2.33 6.39
CA HIS A 116 -2.23 -2.50 5.18
C HIS A 116 -2.27 -3.95 4.69
N ILE A 117 -3.22 -4.23 3.83
CA ILE A 117 -3.35 -5.50 3.13
C ILE A 117 -2.69 -5.37 1.76
N ASP A 118 -1.55 -6.04 1.58
CA ASP A 118 -0.96 -6.23 0.26
C ASP A 118 -1.39 -7.60 -0.27
N VAL A 119 -2.22 -7.60 -1.30
CA VAL A 119 -2.80 -8.85 -1.84
C VAL A 119 -1.71 -9.78 -2.37
N THR A 120 -0.61 -9.23 -2.92
CA THR A 120 0.50 -10.07 -3.41
C THR A 120 1.31 -10.69 -2.27
N ILE A 121 1.51 -9.96 -1.17
CA ILE A 121 2.17 -10.50 0.02
C ILE A 121 1.29 -11.57 0.69
N SER A 122 -0.02 -11.36 0.75
CA SER A 122 -0.97 -12.35 1.27
C SER A 122 -0.92 -13.65 0.47
N SER A 123 -0.95 -13.57 -0.87
CA SER A 123 -0.86 -14.75 -1.74
C SER A 123 0.50 -15.44 -1.67
N ALA A 124 1.58 -14.67 -1.61
CA ALA A 124 2.92 -15.22 -1.42
C ALA A 124 3.04 -15.96 -0.08
N THR A 125 2.39 -15.46 0.98
CA THR A 125 2.36 -16.10 2.30
C THR A 125 1.58 -17.42 2.29
N ASP A 126 0.44 -17.46 1.62
CA ASP A 126 -0.44 -18.64 1.63
C ASP A 126 0.01 -19.72 0.66
N ILE A 127 0.46 -19.36 -0.53
CA ILE A 127 0.74 -20.31 -1.63
C ILE A 127 2.13 -20.13 -2.28
N GLY A 128 3.00 -19.29 -1.73
CA GLY A 128 4.36 -19.05 -2.24
C GLY A 128 4.40 -18.32 -3.60
N MET A 129 3.30 -17.75 -4.06
CA MET A 129 3.19 -17.13 -5.39
C MET A 129 2.72 -15.69 -5.32
N MET A 130 3.34 -14.84 -6.12
CA MET A 130 2.89 -13.48 -6.37
C MET A 130 2.28 -13.40 -7.77
N MET A 131 1.09 -12.81 -7.89
CA MET A 131 0.41 -12.66 -9.16
C MET A 131 0.21 -11.20 -9.53
N GLY A 132 0.20 -10.91 -10.83
CA GLY A 132 -0.04 -9.54 -11.30
C GLY A 132 -1.53 -9.18 -11.24
N LEU A 133 -1.82 -7.89 -11.00
CA LEU A 133 -3.18 -7.36 -10.94
C LEU A 133 -4.00 -7.66 -12.21
N ASP A 134 -3.38 -7.59 -13.41
CA ASP A 134 -4.05 -7.89 -14.67
C ASP A 134 -4.47 -9.37 -14.75
N ALA A 135 -3.61 -10.30 -14.32
CA ALA A 135 -3.93 -11.73 -14.30
C ALA A 135 -5.08 -12.04 -13.32
N ALA A 136 -5.06 -11.40 -12.15
CA ALA A 136 -6.10 -11.52 -11.14
C ALA A 136 -7.44 -10.93 -11.62
N SER A 137 -7.43 -9.73 -12.16
CA SER A 137 -8.64 -9.08 -12.65
C SER A 137 -9.31 -9.84 -13.78
N GLN A 138 -8.52 -10.41 -14.71
CA GLN A 138 -9.04 -11.26 -15.78
C GLN A 138 -9.61 -12.57 -15.22
N GLY A 139 -8.93 -13.21 -14.28
CA GLY A 139 -9.42 -14.43 -13.63
C GLY A 139 -10.70 -14.23 -12.84
N MET A 140 -10.89 -13.05 -12.27
CA MET A 140 -12.11 -12.64 -11.54
C MET A 140 -13.18 -12.03 -12.43
N ASN A 141 -13.00 -11.98 -13.76
CA ASN A 141 -13.91 -11.38 -14.75
C ASN A 141 -14.20 -9.88 -14.49
N LEU A 142 -13.25 -9.14 -13.93
CA LEU A 142 -13.36 -7.72 -13.63
C LEU A 142 -12.80 -6.81 -14.73
N GLY A 143 -12.42 -7.39 -15.86
CA GLY A 143 -11.86 -6.70 -17.01
C GLY A 143 -10.34 -6.83 -17.10
N LYS A 144 -9.77 -6.15 -18.12
CA LYS A 144 -8.33 -6.08 -18.35
C LYS A 144 -7.78 -4.75 -17.85
N LYS A 145 -6.58 -4.81 -17.26
CA LYS A 145 -5.72 -3.64 -17.13
C LYS A 145 -5.44 -3.08 -18.52
N SER A 146 -5.35 -1.76 -18.66
CA SER A 146 -4.99 -1.15 -19.94
C SER A 146 -3.60 -1.62 -20.39
N ASN A 147 -3.53 -2.19 -21.58
CA ASN A 147 -2.34 -2.85 -22.11
C ASN A 147 -1.07 -2.01 -21.98
N ASN A 148 -0.04 -2.56 -21.33
CA ASN A 148 1.36 -2.08 -21.30
C ASN A 148 1.61 -0.65 -20.79
N ILE A 149 0.63 0.03 -20.19
CA ILE A 149 0.84 1.40 -19.70
C ILE A 149 1.79 1.41 -18.51
N SER A 150 1.71 0.47 -17.57
CA SER A 150 2.60 0.44 -16.39
C SER A 150 4.08 0.46 -16.78
N THR A 151 4.49 -0.32 -17.79
CA THR A 151 5.88 -0.31 -18.27
C THR A 151 6.20 0.92 -19.13
N ALA A 152 5.20 1.57 -19.70
CA ALA A 152 5.35 2.77 -20.52
C ALA A 152 5.12 4.06 -19.71
N ALA A 153 4.62 3.98 -18.47
CA ALA A 153 4.25 5.15 -17.68
C ALA A 153 5.39 6.18 -17.54
N PRO A 154 6.65 5.78 -17.21
CA PRO A 154 7.75 6.74 -17.12
C PRO A 154 7.97 7.51 -18.41
N ARG A 155 7.96 6.79 -19.55
CA ARG A 155 8.13 7.39 -20.88
C ARG A 155 6.95 8.29 -21.24
N LEU A 156 5.72 7.82 -21.07
CA LEU A 156 4.51 8.62 -21.34
C LEU A 156 4.46 9.90 -20.50
N TRP A 157 4.88 9.82 -19.24
CA TRP A 157 4.96 11.00 -18.37
C TRP A 157 5.97 12.02 -18.90
N SER A 158 7.18 11.57 -19.27
CA SER A 158 8.23 12.43 -19.81
C SER A 158 7.90 13.04 -21.18
N GLU A 159 7.08 12.34 -21.99
CA GLU A 159 6.61 12.80 -23.30
C GLU A 159 5.43 13.80 -23.23
N GLY A 160 5.00 14.23 -22.03
CA GLY A 160 3.86 15.14 -21.90
C GLY A 160 2.49 14.46 -21.99
N LYS A 161 2.43 13.13 -21.94
CA LYS A 161 1.19 12.34 -22.00
C LYS A 161 0.66 11.99 -20.59
N GLN A 162 0.83 12.91 -19.62
CA GLN A 162 0.51 12.69 -18.21
C GLN A 162 -0.95 12.28 -17.98
N ARG A 163 -1.89 12.79 -18.77
CA ARG A 163 -3.31 12.42 -18.66
C ARG A 163 -3.53 10.92 -18.77
N ILE A 164 -2.78 10.24 -19.68
CA ILE A 164 -2.88 8.78 -19.85
C ILE A 164 -2.42 8.06 -18.59
N VAL A 165 -1.32 8.52 -17.98
CA VAL A 165 -0.76 7.93 -16.76
C VAL A 165 -1.68 8.18 -15.55
N LEU A 166 -2.25 9.39 -15.43
CA LEU A 166 -3.22 9.72 -14.38
C LEU A 166 -4.49 8.86 -14.45
N GLU A 167 -5.02 8.61 -15.65
CA GLU A 167 -6.17 7.69 -15.81
C GLU A 167 -5.78 6.24 -15.56
N HIS A 168 -4.53 5.86 -15.81
CA HIS A 168 -4.02 4.53 -15.55
C HIS A 168 -3.92 4.26 -14.05
N VAL A 169 -3.19 5.09 -13.30
CA VAL A 169 -3.01 4.93 -11.85
C VAL A 169 -4.36 4.92 -11.11
N LYS A 170 -5.31 5.75 -11.57
CA LYS A 170 -6.67 5.76 -11.04
C LYS A 170 -7.40 4.43 -11.26
N LYS A 171 -7.28 3.86 -12.47
CA LYS A 171 -7.88 2.55 -12.79
C LYS A 171 -7.23 1.42 -12.00
N ASP A 172 -5.93 1.48 -11.78
CA ASP A 172 -5.22 0.44 -11.03
C ASP A 172 -5.63 0.44 -9.57
N ALA A 173 -5.72 1.59 -8.92
CA ALA A 173 -6.27 1.70 -7.57
C ALA A 173 -7.72 1.19 -7.50
N GLN A 174 -8.59 1.56 -8.46
CA GLN A 174 -9.96 1.08 -8.54
C GLN A 174 -10.03 -0.44 -8.74
N LEU A 175 -9.20 -0.98 -9.64
CA LEU A 175 -9.18 -2.41 -9.94
C LEU A 175 -8.66 -3.22 -8.74
N THR A 176 -7.66 -2.73 -8.05
CA THR A 176 -7.15 -3.32 -6.79
C THR A 176 -8.27 -3.49 -5.76
N LEU A 177 -9.06 -2.43 -5.52
CA LEU A 177 -10.19 -2.51 -4.60
C LEU A 177 -11.25 -3.50 -5.08
N LYS A 178 -11.60 -3.48 -6.37
CA LYS A 178 -12.60 -4.41 -6.93
C LYS A 178 -12.18 -5.87 -6.83
N VAL A 179 -10.91 -6.18 -7.09
CA VAL A 179 -10.39 -7.56 -6.93
C VAL A 179 -10.46 -7.97 -5.46
N TYR A 180 -10.02 -7.12 -4.54
CA TYR A 180 -10.12 -7.41 -3.11
C TYR A 180 -11.58 -7.68 -2.69
N GLN A 181 -12.52 -6.85 -3.12
CA GLN A 181 -13.93 -7.01 -2.81
C GLN A 181 -14.52 -8.30 -3.41
N ALA A 182 -14.12 -8.65 -4.63
CA ALA A 182 -14.55 -9.90 -5.25
C ALA A 182 -14.04 -11.13 -4.48
N ILE A 183 -12.77 -11.10 -4.00
CA ILE A 183 -12.25 -12.14 -3.10
C ILE A 183 -13.14 -12.27 -1.87
N MET A 184 -13.45 -11.15 -1.22
CA MET A 184 -14.20 -11.14 0.04
C MET A 184 -15.67 -11.48 -0.12
N SER A 185 -16.23 -11.34 -1.33
CA SER A 185 -17.62 -11.67 -1.65
C SER A 185 -17.83 -13.11 -2.09
N ASN A 186 -16.78 -13.82 -2.44
CA ASN A 186 -16.85 -15.23 -2.81
C ASN A 186 -17.03 -16.13 -1.59
N TYR A 187 -17.67 -17.29 -1.80
CA TYR A 187 -17.78 -18.33 -0.76
C TYR A 187 -17.44 -19.70 -1.33
N PRO A 188 -16.35 -20.36 -0.87
CA PRO A 188 -15.33 -19.81 0.04
C PRO A 188 -14.56 -18.64 -0.59
N PRO A 189 -13.95 -17.75 0.21
CA PRO A 189 -13.15 -16.65 -0.30
C PRO A 189 -12.01 -17.15 -1.17
N HIS A 190 -11.94 -16.68 -2.41
CA HIS A 190 -10.92 -17.12 -3.36
C HIS A 190 -10.61 -16.06 -4.41
N LEU A 191 -9.41 -16.18 -4.96
CA LEU A 191 -8.95 -15.42 -6.13
C LEU A 191 -8.66 -16.38 -7.27
N ASN A 192 -9.30 -16.18 -8.41
CA ASN A 192 -8.95 -16.81 -9.67
C ASN A 192 -8.00 -15.91 -10.47
N TRP A 193 -7.02 -16.52 -11.14
CA TRP A 193 -6.16 -15.78 -12.04
C TRP A 193 -5.81 -16.61 -13.28
N LYS A 194 -5.44 -15.92 -14.35
CA LYS A 194 -4.95 -16.56 -15.58
C LYS A 194 -3.43 -16.53 -15.63
N THR A 195 -2.83 -17.69 -15.83
CA THR A 195 -1.39 -17.78 -16.09
C THR A 195 -1.05 -17.21 -17.47
N LYS A 196 0.24 -16.96 -17.74
CA LYS A 196 0.71 -16.53 -19.07
C LYS A 196 0.34 -17.51 -20.17
N SER A 197 0.21 -18.81 -19.86
CA SER A 197 -0.24 -19.86 -20.78
C SER A 197 -1.77 -19.96 -20.91
N GLY A 198 -2.53 -19.06 -20.31
CA GLY A 198 -3.99 -19.02 -20.36
C GLY A 198 -4.70 -20.00 -19.41
N LYS A 199 -3.95 -20.77 -18.60
CA LYS A 199 -4.55 -21.69 -17.62
C LYS A 199 -5.13 -20.94 -16.45
N ASP A 200 -6.34 -21.32 -16.05
CA ASP A 200 -6.96 -20.83 -14.82
C ASP A 200 -6.33 -21.48 -13.60
N LYS A 201 -6.11 -20.68 -12.58
CA LYS A 201 -5.62 -21.07 -11.26
C LYS A 201 -6.49 -20.42 -10.20
N THR A 202 -6.57 -21.06 -9.03
CA THR A 202 -7.34 -20.57 -7.89
C THR A 202 -6.48 -20.57 -6.64
N TRP A 203 -6.54 -19.49 -5.87
CA TRP A 203 -6.04 -19.38 -4.51
C TRP A 203 -7.23 -19.31 -3.57
N LEU A 204 -7.38 -20.31 -2.70
CA LEU A 204 -8.30 -20.27 -1.56
C LEU A 204 -7.67 -19.41 -0.48
N CYS A 205 -8.31 -18.29 -0.17
CA CYS A 205 -7.73 -17.27 0.69
C CYS A 205 -7.93 -17.62 2.16
N ASN A 206 -6.86 -17.56 2.94
CA ASN A 206 -6.92 -17.70 4.40
C ASN A 206 -7.29 -16.36 5.02
N LEU A 207 -8.53 -16.27 5.52
CA LEU A 207 -9.00 -15.08 6.22
C LEU A 207 -8.68 -15.16 7.70
N ILE A 208 -8.51 -13.99 8.30
CA ILE A 208 -8.45 -13.83 9.75
C ILE A 208 -9.59 -12.93 10.23
N PHE A 209 -10.00 -13.11 11.48
CA PHE A 209 -10.97 -12.23 12.11
C PHE A 209 -10.27 -11.00 12.69
N ASP A 210 -10.75 -9.82 12.31
CA ASP A 210 -10.30 -8.54 12.84
C ASP A 210 -11.28 -8.09 13.94
N PRO A 211 -10.92 -8.23 15.22
CA PRO A 211 -11.84 -7.92 16.32
C PRO A 211 -12.15 -6.43 16.45
N TYR A 212 -11.25 -5.55 16.00
CA TYR A 212 -11.44 -4.10 16.07
C TYR A 212 -12.50 -3.61 15.08
N ARG A 213 -12.59 -4.27 13.91
CA ARG A 213 -13.56 -3.95 12.86
C ARG A 213 -14.74 -4.91 12.83
N ASN A 214 -14.69 -5.99 13.60
CA ASN A 214 -15.69 -7.07 13.63
C ASN A 214 -15.95 -7.68 12.24
N ILE A 215 -14.88 -7.98 11.49
CA ILE A 215 -14.93 -8.52 10.14
C ILE A 215 -13.89 -9.61 9.91
N PHE A 216 -14.12 -10.46 8.91
CA PHE A 216 -13.07 -11.29 8.32
C PHE A 216 -12.35 -10.51 7.20
N ARG A 217 -11.03 -10.65 7.11
CA ARG A 217 -10.18 -10.03 6.08
C ARG A 217 -8.95 -10.87 5.75
N LEU A 218 -8.27 -10.55 4.65
CA LEU A 218 -6.91 -11.03 4.41
C LEU A 218 -5.96 -10.51 5.49
N ARG A 219 -4.84 -11.23 5.68
CA ARG A 219 -3.78 -10.78 6.59
C ARG A 219 -3.17 -9.46 6.12
N ASN A 220 -2.86 -8.59 7.06
CA ASN A 220 -2.00 -7.45 6.77
C ASN A 220 -0.53 -7.91 6.63
N VAL A 221 0.35 -7.00 6.20
CA VAL A 221 1.76 -7.34 5.97
C VAL A 221 2.44 -7.82 7.25
N PHE A 222 2.17 -7.18 8.40
CA PHE A 222 2.75 -7.60 9.67
C PHE A 222 2.35 -9.04 10.05
N GLU A 223 1.09 -9.38 9.91
CA GLU A 223 0.56 -10.74 10.17
C GLU A 223 1.13 -11.78 9.20
N CYS A 224 1.29 -11.41 7.93
CA CYS A 224 1.96 -12.26 6.95
C CYS A 224 3.41 -12.58 7.35
N LEU A 225 4.13 -11.63 7.95
CA LEU A 225 5.51 -11.81 8.37
C LEU A 225 5.68 -12.76 9.56
N GLN A 226 4.61 -13.02 10.32
CA GLN A 226 4.62 -13.98 11.43
C GLN A 226 4.49 -15.44 10.96
N ILE A 227 4.16 -15.67 9.69
CA ILE A 227 3.93 -17.01 9.14
C ILE A 227 5.14 -17.44 8.33
N PRO A 228 5.68 -18.66 8.54
CA PRO A 228 6.71 -19.22 7.68
C PRO A 228 6.26 -19.24 6.21
N MET A 229 7.18 -18.95 5.29
CA MET A 229 6.91 -19.13 3.86
C MET A 229 6.65 -20.59 3.56
N PRO A 230 5.63 -20.92 2.77
CA PRO A 230 5.46 -22.28 2.27
C PRO A 230 6.67 -22.68 1.41
N PRO A 231 7.04 -23.97 1.38
CA PRO A 231 8.07 -24.44 0.45
C PRO A 231 7.62 -24.06 -0.97
N VAL A 232 8.43 -23.27 -1.65
CA VAL A 232 8.11 -22.76 -2.99
C VAL A 232 8.27 -23.93 -3.96
N PRO A 233 7.20 -24.45 -4.58
CA PRO A 233 7.30 -25.58 -5.51
C PRO A 233 7.94 -25.20 -6.85
N PHE A 234 8.16 -23.90 -7.10
CA PHE A 234 8.70 -23.38 -8.35
C PHE A 234 9.62 -22.20 -8.10
N THR A 235 10.71 -22.14 -8.82
CA THR A 235 11.57 -20.96 -8.94
C THR A 235 10.74 -19.80 -9.49
N THR A 236 10.36 -18.88 -8.61
CA THR A 236 9.86 -17.59 -9.08
C THR A 236 10.98 -16.93 -9.89
N PRO A 237 10.68 -16.37 -11.07
CA PRO A 237 11.70 -15.66 -11.83
C PRO A 237 12.36 -14.62 -10.94
N ALA A 238 13.70 -14.70 -10.82
CA ALA A 238 14.54 -13.69 -10.19
C ALA A 238 14.26 -13.39 -8.71
N GLY A 239 14.12 -14.39 -7.85
CA GLY A 239 14.24 -14.17 -6.39
C GLY A 239 13.18 -13.29 -5.72
N MET A 240 12.17 -12.81 -6.45
CA MET A 240 11.06 -12.06 -5.87
C MET A 240 10.18 -12.99 -5.04
N ASN A 241 10.33 -12.95 -3.75
CA ASN A 241 9.46 -13.59 -2.77
C ASN A 241 8.98 -12.56 -1.75
N ARG A 242 8.10 -12.96 -0.85
CA ARG A 242 7.60 -12.12 0.23
C ARG A 242 8.73 -11.44 1.01
N ASP A 243 9.72 -12.21 1.42
CA ASP A 243 10.81 -11.73 2.26
C ASP A 243 11.67 -10.68 1.54
N PHE A 244 11.89 -10.85 0.24
CA PHE A 244 12.52 -9.85 -0.60
C PHE A 244 11.73 -8.53 -0.58
N CYS A 245 10.42 -8.55 -0.76
CA CYS A 245 9.57 -7.36 -0.81
C CYS A 245 9.53 -6.56 0.52
N VAL A 246 9.84 -7.20 1.65
CA VAL A 246 9.74 -6.60 2.99
C VAL A 246 11.10 -6.33 3.65
N ASN A 247 12.20 -6.70 3.02
CA ASN A 247 13.53 -6.55 3.63
C ASN A 247 13.87 -5.10 4.00
N TRP A 248 13.42 -4.13 3.22
CA TRP A 248 13.66 -2.73 3.52
C TRP A 248 12.99 -2.26 4.83
N ILE A 249 11.88 -2.91 5.23
CA ILE A 249 11.17 -2.62 6.49
C ILE A 249 11.88 -3.27 7.67
N LYS A 250 12.46 -4.46 7.48
CA LYS A 250 13.15 -5.21 8.55
C LYS A 250 14.31 -4.44 9.13
N ASN A 251 14.97 -3.61 8.34
CA ASN A 251 16.11 -2.80 8.74
C ASN A 251 15.72 -1.54 9.53
N GLN A 252 14.44 -1.26 9.68
CA GLN A 252 13.91 -0.07 10.36
C GLN A 252 13.28 -0.39 11.72
N LYS A 253 13.76 -1.45 12.40
CA LYS A 253 13.25 -1.86 13.71
C LYS A 253 13.37 -0.76 14.77
N ASP A 254 14.44 0.02 14.74
CA ASP A 254 14.71 1.06 15.74
C ASP A 254 13.73 2.24 15.62
N GLU A 255 13.30 2.59 14.41
CA GLU A 255 12.30 3.63 14.17
C GLU A 255 10.92 3.27 14.73
N LEU A 256 10.59 1.98 14.74
CA LEU A 256 9.31 1.47 15.27
C LEU A 256 9.26 1.40 16.78
N GLN A 257 10.39 1.15 17.42
CA GLN A 257 10.49 1.18 18.87
C GLN A 257 10.28 2.61 19.36
N GLN A 258 10.82 3.61 18.65
CA GLN A 258 10.59 5.02 18.91
C GLN A 258 9.11 5.43 18.75
N LEU A 259 8.37 4.88 17.75
CA LEU A 259 6.94 5.13 17.59
C LEU A 259 6.10 4.61 18.75
N GLN A 260 6.44 3.42 19.26
CA GLN A 260 5.74 2.85 20.41
C GLN A 260 5.97 3.69 21.66
N GLU A 261 7.18 4.19 21.86
CA GLU A 261 7.53 5.07 22.98
C GLU A 261 6.84 6.44 22.89
N VAL A 262 6.79 7.04 21.69
CA VAL A 262 6.10 8.33 21.47
C VAL A 262 4.60 8.22 21.68
N ASN A 263 3.96 7.17 21.16
CA ASN A 263 2.53 6.95 21.34
C ASN A 263 2.17 6.62 22.80
N TYR A 264 3.00 5.86 23.48
CA TYR A 264 2.82 5.58 24.90
C TYR A 264 2.94 6.84 25.75
N THR A 265 3.94 7.68 25.49
CA THR A 265 4.18 8.94 26.21
C THR A 265 3.04 9.94 25.98
N SER A 266 2.55 10.05 24.75
CA SER A 266 1.43 10.94 24.41
C SER A 266 0.11 10.51 25.05
N SER A 267 -0.16 9.22 25.11
CA SER A 267 -1.38 8.68 25.78
C SER A 267 -1.34 8.84 27.30
N VAL A 268 -0.15 8.72 27.91
CA VAL A 268 0.03 8.92 29.35
C VAL A 268 -0.13 10.41 29.70
N GLN A 269 0.39 11.33 28.88
CA GLN A 269 0.23 12.78 29.10
C GLN A 269 -1.21 13.25 28.93
N GLN A 270 -1.97 12.71 27.98
CA GLN A 270 -3.40 13.03 27.82
C GLN A 270 -4.22 12.53 29.02
N ASN A 271 -3.94 11.34 29.53
CA ASN A 271 -4.63 10.81 30.70
C ASN A 271 -4.30 11.57 32.00
N GLN A 272 -3.11 12.13 32.12
CA GLN A 272 -2.74 12.96 33.28
C GLN A 272 -3.39 14.36 33.23
N GLN A 273 -3.58 14.94 32.05
CA GLN A 273 -4.28 16.22 31.88
C GLN A 273 -5.79 16.10 32.14
N THR A 274 -6.42 15.01 31.75
CA THR A 274 -7.85 14.75 32.04
C THR A 274 -8.10 14.51 33.52
N ASN A 275 -7.25 13.73 34.20
CA ASN A 275 -7.39 13.48 35.63
C ASN A 275 -7.00 14.71 36.52
N GLY A 276 -6.13 15.60 36.03
CA GLY A 276 -5.79 16.84 36.72
C GLY A 276 -6.92 17.86 36.73
N ASN A 277 -7.74 17.92 35.67
CA ASN A 277 -8.87 18.83 35.58
C ASN A 277 -10.10 18.39 36.40
N GLU A 278 -10.28 17.10 36.62
CA GLU A 278 -11.39 16.60 37.47
C GLU A 278 -11.14 16.89 38.96
N ASN A 279 -9.89 16.86 39.41
CA ASN A 279 -9.55 17.17 40.80
C ASN A 279 -9.58 18.69 41.12
N ALA A 280 -9.43 19.56 40.13
CA ALA A 280 -9.51 21.00 40.32
C ALA A 280 -10.96 21.51 40.44
N ALA A 281 -11.93 20.78 39.89
CA ALA A 281 -13.35 21.15 39.94
C ALA A 281 -14.06 20.74 41.23
N SER A 282 -13.46 19.88 42.06
CA SER A 282 -14.07 19.37 43.29
C SER A 282 -13.67 20.14 44.58
N THR A 283 -12.83 21.17 44.47
CA THR A 283 -12.34 21.92 45.61
C THR A 283 -13.00 23.32 45.79
N THR A 284 -14.07 23.61 45.02
CA THR A 284 -14.81 24.88 45.12
C THR A 284 -16.30 24.59 45.38
N MET A 285 -16.62 24.06 46.57
CA MET A 285 -17.94 24.13 47.20
C MET A 285 -17.76 24.32 48.70
#